data_97537d02b6e8bb23489624c060849181
#
_entry.id   97537d02b6e8bb23489624c060849181
#
_cell.length_a   1.000
_cell.length_b   1.000
_cell.length_c   1.000
_cell.angle_alpha   90.00
_cell.angle_beta   90.00
_cell.angle_gamma   90.00
#
_symmetry.space_group_name_H-M   'P 1'
#
loop_
_entity.id
_entity.type
_entity.pdbx_description
1 polymer ?
#
loop_
_entity_poly.entity_id
_entity_poly.type
_entity_poly.pdbx_seq_one_letter_code
_entity_poly.pdbx_strand_id
1 'polypeptide(L)'
;MTGVATVLFVYAHPDDESFGIAGTAMKLKDEGHTTALLTLTRGDAGLWFGKERGSWTAEELARERAREWHAAADIIGFSERRLLEWPDGGLWDAPPVRVTADVVQMIRDVKPDIVCTFGPEGAGSEHDDHRAANLFALRGFHRAASAEAFPERGAPHEARRLFFNASPFAADFPILAMTPTHAIDIAKYEGRKKRAFECHKTQAKDRDRFYQLLERRGGREFFHLAIDRAAGPAGSASLLR
;
A
#
# COMPACT_ATOMS: atom_id res chain seq x y z
N MET A 1 15.19 -16.96 4.19
CA MET A 1 16.23 -15.93 3.96
C MET A 1 16.72 -15.47 5.33
N THR A 2 18.02 -15.56 5.59
CA THR A 2 18.65 -15.13 6.86
C THR A 2 19.21 -13.70 6.76
N GLY A 3 18.83 -12.94 5.75
CA GLY A 3 19.30 -11.58 5.50
C GLY A 3 18.22 -10.52 5.64
N VAL A 4 18.64 -9.26 5.67
CA VAL A 4 17.75 -8.08 5.62
C VAL A 4 17.04 -8.06 4.27
N ALA A 5 15.72 -8.01 4.26
CA ALA A 5 14.92 -7.87 3.05
C ALA A 5 14.36 -6.45 2.94
N THR A 6 14.09 -6.00 1.72
CA THR A 6 13.43 -4.73 1.44
C THR A 6 12.01 -5.00 0.91
N VAL A 7 11.01 -4.35 1.49
CA VAL A 7 9.59 -4.48 1.11
C VAL A 7 9.07 -3.12 0.68
N LEU A 8 8.57 -3.04 -0.55
CA LEU A 8 7.90 -1.86 -1.10
C LEU A 8 6.39 -2.04 -1.06
N PHE A 9 5.71 -1.09 -0.47
CA PHE A 9 4.25 -0.97 -0.44
C PHE A 9 3.81 0.09 -1.45
N VAL A 10 2.87 -0.26 -2.36
CA VAL A 10 2.35 0.63 -3.41
C VAL A 10 0.85 0.79 -3.23
N TYR A 11 0.40 2.01 -2.93
CA TYR A 11 -1.00 2.31 -2.62
C TYR A 11 -1.51 3.55 -3.35
N ALA A 12 -2.84 3.72 -3.38
CA ALA A 12 -3.49 4.79 -4.13
C ALA A 12 -3.48 6.13 -3.39
N HIS A 13 -3.91 6.12 -2.11
CA HIS A 13 -4.21 7.36 -1.38
C HIS A 13 -3.46 7.46 -0.05
N PRO A 14 -3.25 8.69 0.45
CA PRO A 14 -2.90 8.92 1.84
C PRO A 14 -3.98 8.38 2.78
N ASP A 15 -3.68 7.41 3.61
CA ASP A 15 -4.44 6.63 4.60
C ASP A 15 -4.48 5.12 4.32
N ASP A 16 -4.35 4.69 3.08
CA ASP A 16 -4.35 3.27 2.70
C ASP A 16 -3.29 2.45 3.46
N GLU A 17 -2.11 3.04 3.69
CA GLU A 17 -1.03 2.42 4.44
C GLU A 17 -1.45 2.12 5.88
N SER A 18 -2.21 3.04 6.48
CA SER A 18 -2.70 2.92 7.85
C SER A 18 -3.80 1.87 7.96
N PHE A 19 -4.70 1.79 6.97
CA PHE A 19 -5.75 0.77 6.89
C PHE A 19 -5.20 -0.63 6.66
N GLY A 20 -4.34 -0.75 5.64
CA GLY A 20 -3.99 -2.04 5.05
C GLY A 20 -2.82 -2.74 5.73
N ILE A 21 -1.70 -2.01 5.98
CA ILE A 21 -0.41 -2.68 6.17
C ILE A 21 0.47 -2.12 7.29
N ALA A 22 0.00 -1.10 8.02
CA ALA A 22 0.85 -0.42 9.01
C ALA A 22 1.45 -1.39 10.05
N GLY A 23 0.66 -2.35 10.53
CA GLY A 23 1.13 -3.33 11.50
C GLY A 23 2.24 -4.23 10.93
N THR A 24 2.06 -4.71 9.70
CA THR A 24 3.07 -5.51 9.00
C THR A 24 4.34 -4.71 8.74
N ALA A 25 4.24 -3.45 8.28
CA ALA A 25 5.39 -2.60 8.05
C ALA A 25 6.18 -2.34 9.35
N MET A 26 5.49 -2.07 10.46
CA MET A 26 6.11 -1.90 11.78
C MET A 26 6.81 -3.18 12.26
N LYS A 27 6.17 -4.34 12.06
CA LYS A 27 6.74 -5.65 12.41
C LYS A 27 8.01 -5.93 11.62
N LEU A 28 7.97 -5.74 10.31
CA LEU A 28 9.12 -5.92 9.43
C LEU A 28 10.30 -5.04 9.86
N LYS A 29 10.03 -3.78 10.19
CA LYS A 29 11.05 -2.87 10.71
C LYS A 29 11.66 -3.36 12.03
N ASP A 30 10.83 -3.78 12.98
CA ASP A 30 11.29 -4.31 14.28
C ASP A 30 12.11 -5.62 14.11
N GLU A 31 11.87 -6.37 13.03
CA GLU A 31 12.63 -7.56 12.64
C GLU A 31 13.91 -7.22 11.85
N GLY A 32 14.22 -5.93 11.66
CA GLY A 32 15.45 -5.47 11.02
C GLY A 32 15.37 -5.37 9.49
N HIS A 33 14.18 -5.44 8.91
CA HIS A 33 13.95 -5.29 7.47
C HIS A 33 13.74 -3.82 7.08
N THR A 34 13.96 -3.52 5.80
CA THR A 34 13.71 -2.20 5.22
C THR A 34 12.30 -2.15 4.64
N THR A 35 11.56 -1.08 4.93
CA THR A 35 10.22 -0.87 4.37
C THR A 35 10.16 0.46 3.63
N ALA A 36 9.53 0.47 2.45
CA ALA A 36 9.33 1.65 1.63
C ALA A 36 7.85 1.79 1.25
N LEU A 37 7.40 3.04 1.08
CA LEU A 37 6.02 3.36 0.71
C LEU A 37 5.99 4.24 -0.54
N LEU A 38 5.19 3.84 -1.53
CA LEU A 38 4.79 4.65 -2.68
C LEU A 38 3.29 4.86 -2.63
N THR A 39 2.85 6.10 -2.50
CA THR A 39 1.44 6.48 -2.63
C THR A 39 1.26 7.27 -3.92
N LEU A 40 0.29 6.87 -4.75
CA LEU A 40 0.21 7.33 -6.14
C LEU A 40 -0.52 8.68 -6.28
N THR A 41 -1.50 8.98 -5.42
CA THR A 41 -2.27 10.23 -5.50
C THR A 41 -2.11 11.07 -4.24
N ARG A 42 -2.47 12.36 -4.34
CA ARG A 42 -2.47 13.26 -3.18
C ARG A 42 -3.77 13.18 -2.36
N GLY A 43 -4.77 12.41 -2.81
CA GLY A 43 -6.07 12.32 -2.15
C GLY A 43 -6.89 13.61 -2.22
N ASP A 44 -6.74 14.38 -3.28
CA ASP A 44 -7.26 15.73 -3.44
C ASP A 44 -8.75 15.79 -3.85
N ALA A 45 -9.36 14.65 -4.22
CA ALA A 45 -10.80 14.55 -4.47
C ALA A 45 -11.63 14.09 -3.26
N GLY A 46 -10.96 13.76 -2.14
CA GLY A 46 -11.59 13.31 -0.92
C GLY A 46 -12.46 14.37 -0.23
N LEU A 47 -13.11 13.95 0.85
CA LEU A 47 -13.82 14.86 1.76
C LEU A 47 -12.88 15.31 2.87
N TRP A 48 -13.11 16.51 3.39
CA TRP A 48 -12.45 17.02 4.59
C TRP A 48 -13.41 16.91 5.78
N PHE A 49 -13.15 15.92 6.63
CA PHE A 49 -14.00 15.70 7.80
C PHE A 49 -14.09 16.94 8.68
N GLY A 50 -15.30 17.27 9.12
CA GLY A 50 -15.57 18.43 9.98
C GLY A 50 -15.63 19.78 9.26
N LYS A 51 -15.47 19.80 7.93
CA LYS A 51 -15.65 21.00 7.12
C LYS A 51 -16.86 20.88 6.18
N GLU A 52 -17.51 22.00 5.91
CA GLU A 52 -18.59 22.08 4.94
C GLU A 52 -18.03 21.91 3.51
N ARG A 53 -18.71 21.10 2.69
CA ARG A 53 -18.29 20.85 1.31
C ARG A 53 -18.24 22.17 0.52
N GLY A 54 -17.11 22.41 -0.15
CA GLY A 54 -16.85 23.65 -0.89
C GLY A 54 -16.15 24.74 -0.08
N SER A 55 -15.88 24.52 1.21
CA SER A 55 -15.08 25.46 2.04
C SER A 55 -13.56 25.26 1.90
N TRP A 56 -13.10 24.37 1.01
CA TRP A 56 -11.70 24.11 0.70
C TRP A 56 -11.52 23.84 -0.78
N THR A 57 -10.32 24.06 -1.26
CA THR A 57 -9.89 23.70 -2.62
C THR A 57 -9.22 22.32 -2.62
N ALA A 58 -9.16 21.65 -3.78
CA ALA A 58 -8.44 20.39 -3.95
C ALA A 58 -6.97 20.51 -3.50
N GLU A 59 -6.32 21.63 -3.83
CA GLU A 59 -4.92 21.89 -3.45
C GLU A 59 -4.73 22.07 -1.93
N GLU A 60 -5.68 22.68 -1.23
CA GLU A 60 -5.64 22.78 0.23
C GLU A 60 -5.81 21.41 0.89
N LEU A 61 -6.73 20.58 0.37
CA LEU A 61 -6.91 19.21 0.84
C LEU A 61 -5.66 18.38 0.59
N ALA A 62 -5.10 18.43 -0.62
CA ALA A 62 -3.87 17.72 -0.97
C ALA A 62 -2.72 18.06 -0.02
N ARG A 63 -2.50 19.34 0.25
CA ARG A 63 -1.46 19.77 1.19
C ARG A 63 -1.67 19.26 2.61
N GLU A 64 -2.91 19.26 3.08
CA GLU A 64 -3.20 18.75 4.43
C GLU A 64 -3.04 17.23 4.46
N ARG A 65 -3.59 16.49 3.50
CA ARG A 65 -3.43 15.04 3.42
C ARG A 65 -1.96 14.61 3.28
N ALA A 66 -1.14 15.39 2.58
CA ALA A 66 0.30 15.14 2.52
C ALA A 66 0.97 15.27 3.90
N ARG A 67 0.61 16.28 4.71
CA ARG A 67 1.12 16.43 6.09
C ARG A 67 0.69 15.26 6.98
N GLU A 68 -0.59 14.88 6.90
CA GLU A 68 -1.15 13.75 7.63
C GLU A 68 -0.44 12.44 7.26
N TRP A 69 -0.23 12.22 5.97
CA TRP A 69 0.49 11.06 5.43
C TRP A 69 1.94 10.99 5.92
N HIS A 70 2.65 12.12 5.92
CA HIS A 70 4.00 12.17 6.47
C HIS A 70 4.02 11.81 7.95
N ALA A 71 3.08 12.35 8.74
CA ALA A 71 2.98 12.06 10.18
C ALA A 71 2.64 10.58 10.44
N ALA A 72 1.73 9.99 9.67
CA ALA A 72 1.40 8.56 9.75
C ALA A 72 2.61 7.70 9.37
N ALA A 73 3.29 8.04 8.27
CA ALA A 73 4.47 7.32 7.79
C ALA A 73 5.64 7.38 8.80
N ASP A 74 5.80 8.47 9.54
CA ASP A 74 6.79 8.59 10.63
C ASP A 74 6.47 7.63 11.79
N ILE A 75 5.18 7.53 12.18
CA ILE A 75 4.73 6.58 13.22
C ILE A 75 4.96 5.14 12.77
N ILE A 76 4.66 4.81 11.51
CA ILE A 76 4.86 3.47 10.94
C ILE A 76 6.36 3.18 10.84
N GLY A 77 7.13 4.16 10.39
CA GLY A 77 8.59 4.12 10.37
C GLY A 77 9.16 3.60 9.05
N PHE A 78 8.56 3.95 7.92
CA PHE A 78 9.14 3.69 6.61
C PHE A 78 10.53 4.33 6.46
N SER A 79 11.46 3.58 5.88
CA SER A 79 12.82 4.04 5.59
C SER A 79 12.86 4.99 4.39
N GLU A 80 12.03 4.68 3.38
CA GLU A 80 11.85 5.45 2.17
C GLU A 80 10.36 5.67 1.92
N ARG A 81 10.00 6.85 1.42
CA ARG A 81 8.61 7.13 1.07
C ARG A 81 8.50 8.16 -0.04
N ARG A 82 7.54 7.95 -0.94
CA ARG A 82 7.25 8.87 -2.04
C ARG A 82 5.74 9.02 -2.19
N LEU A 83 5.28 10.27 -2.21
CA LEU A 83 3.91 10.65 -2.52
C LEU A 83 3.92 11.27 -3.91
N LEU A 84 3.18 10.67 -4.85
CA LEU A 84 3.04 11.19 -6.22
C LEU A 84 1.83 12.13 -6.31
N GLU A 85 1.75 12.82 -7.45
CA GLU A 85 0.73 13.85 -7.69
C GLU A 85 -0.29 13.44 -8.74
N TRP A 86 -0.54 12.13 -8.91
CA TRP A 86 -1.61 11.69 -9.79
C TRP A 86 -2.97 12.10 -9.21
N PRO A 87 -3.96 12.45 -10.05
CA PRO A 87 -5.28 12.87 -9.59
C PRO A 87 -5.97 11.77 -8.78
N ASP A 88 -6.51 12.10 -7.62
CA ASP A 88 -7.41 11.24 -6.84
C ASP A 88 -8.76 11.13 -7.58
N GLY A 89 -9.28 9.90 -7.71
CA GLY A 89 -10.47 9.59 -8.51
C GLY A 89 -10.20 9.50 -10.02
N GLY A 90 -8.96 9.76 -10.46
CA GLY A 90 -8.59 9.77 -11.87
C GLY A 90 -7.46 8.82 -12.23
N LEU A 91 -7.00 7.99 -11.28
CA LEU A 91 -5.86 7.13 -11.52
C LEU A 91 -6.13 6.06 -12.58
N TRP A 92 -7.39 5.59 -12.67
CA TRP A 92 -7.80 4.62 -13.69
C TRP A 92 -7.68 5.16 -15.11
N ASP A 93 -7.95 6.46 -15.31
CA ASP A 93 -7.89 7.15 -16.59
C ASP A 93 -6.52 7.80 -16.85
N ALA A 94 -5.60 7.72 -15.88
CA ALA A 94 -4.26 8.28 -16.02
C ALA A 94 -3.45 7.56 -17.11
N PRO A 95 -2.51 8.26 -17.81
CA PRO A 95 -1.68 7.66 -18.83
C PRO A 95 -0.90 6.45 -18.31
N PRO A 96 -1.27 5.20 -18.70
CA PRO A 96 -0.79 4.01 -18.00
C PRO A 96 0.71 3.79 -18.13
N VAL A 97 1.32 4.24 -19.23
CA VAL A 97 2.78 4.16 -19.41
C VAL A 97 3.51 5.05 -18.40
N ARG A 98 3.00 6.26 -18.16
CA ARG A 98 3.63 7.23 -17.25
C ARG A 98 3.52 6.76 -15.79
N VAL A 99 2.33 6.37 -15.35
CA VAL A 99 2.16 5.85 -13.97
C VAL A 99 3.02 4.59 -13.75
N THR A 100 3.04 3.68 -14.75
CA THR A 100 3.93 2.51 -14.68
C THR A 100 5.39 2.91 -14.58
N ALA A 101 5.84 3.93 -15.31
CA ALA A 101 7.23 4.41 -15.26
C ALA A 101 7.60 4.94 -13.86
N ASP A 102 6.68 5.61 -13.18
CA ASP A 102 6.91 6.10 -11.81
C ASP A 102 7.03 4.94 -10.81
N VAL A 103 6.20 3.90 -10.95
CA VAL A 103 6.32 2.67 -10.13
C VAL A 103 7.64 1.94 -10.42
N VAL A 104 8.03 1.83 -11.70
CA VAL A 104 9.33 1.25 -12.12
C VAL A 104 10.48 2.03 -11.50
N GLN A 105 10.43 3.36 -11.53
CA GLN A 105 11.45 4.20 -10.91
C GLN A 105 11.59 3.87 -9.42
N MET A 106 10.47 3.82 -8.68
CA MET A 106 10.52 3.51 -7.24
C MET A 106 11.09 2.13 -6.98
N ILE A 107 10.70 1.11 -7.76
CA ILE A 107 11.23 -0.25 -7.62
C ILE A 107 12.75 -0.28 -7.88
N ARG A 108 13.23 0.42 -8.89
CA ARG A 108 14.65 0.46 -9.22
C ARG A 108 15.49 1.24 -8.22
N ASP A 109 14.93 2.30 -7.64
CA ASP A 109 15.59 3.10 -6.60
C ASP A 109 15.72 2.31 -5.29
N VAL A 110 14.62 1.69 -4.85
CA VAL A 110 14.52 1.00 -3.56
C VAL A 110 15.06 -0.44 -3.61
N LYS A 111 15.04 -1.06 -4.79
CA LYS A 111 15.47 -2.45 -5.04
C LYS A 111 14.82 -3.46 -4.09
N PRO A 112 13.47 -3.52 -4.03
CA PRO A 112 12.78 -4.38 -3.09
C PRO A 112 12.88 -5.86 -3.47
N ASP A 113 12.96 -6.72 -2.47
CA ASP A 113 12.76 -8.17 -2.64
C ASP A 113 11.28 -8.49 -2.86
N ILE A 114 10.41 -7.70 -2.22
CA ILE A 114 8.96 -7.91 -2.17
C ILE A 114 8.24 -6.61 -2.51
N VAL A 115 7.20 -6.72 -3.33
CA VAL A 115 6.23 -5.65 -3.58
C VAL A 115 4.88 -6.06 -3.01
N CYS A 116 4.21 -5.15 -2.30
CA CYS A 116 2.85 -5.33 -1.77
C CYS A 116 1.93 -4.24 -2.32
N THR A 117 0.70 -4.60 -2.67
CA THR A 117 -0.32 -3.66 -3.14
C THR A 117 -1.73 -4.18 -2.85
N PHE A 118 -2.77 -3.49 -3.31
CA PHE A 118 -4.14 -3.97 -3.25
C PHE A 118 -4.34 -5.28 -4.02
N GLY A 119 -5.42 -5.99 -3.72
CA GLY A 119 -5.95 -7.00 -4.62
C GLY A 119 -6.61 -6.39 -5.86
N PRO A 120 -6.86 -7.18 -6.92
CA PRO A 120 -7.51 -6.70 -8.14
C PRO A 120 -8.94 -6.19 -7.92
N GLU A 121 -9.55 -6.55 -6.80
CA GLU A 121 -10.87 -6.09 -6.37
C GLU A 121 -10.86 -4.68 -5.73
N GLY A 122 -9.68 -4.12 -5.44
CA GLY A 122 -9.55 -2.80 -4.82
C GLY A 122 -9.80 -2.77 -3.31
N ALA A 123 -9.40 -3.81 -2.59
CA ALA A 123 -9.47 -3.92 -1.12
C ALA A 123 -10.88 -3.75 -0.52
N GLY A 124 -11.87 -4.35 -1.16
CA GLY A 124 -13.25 -4.38 -0.65
C GLY A 124 -14.02 -3.07 -0.75
N SER A 125 -13.39 -2.02 -1.25
CA SER A 125 -14.06 -0.75 -1.54
C SER A 125 -14.52 -0.64 -2.98
N GLU A 126 -14.05 -1.54 -3.86
CA GLU A 126 -14.22 -1.46 -5.31
C GLU A 126 -13.80 -0.10 -5.91
N HIS A 127 -12.91 0.62 -5.21
CA HIS A 127 -12.47 1.94 -5.63
C HIS A 127 -11.59 1.81 -6.88
N ASP A 128 -11.92 2.55 -7.93
CA ASP A 128 -11.21 2.45 -9.21
C ASP A 128 -9.72 2.77 -9.08
N ASP A 129 -9.34 3.73 -8.25
CA ASP A 129 -7.93 4.03 -8.00
C ASP A 129 -7.20 2.89 -7.27
N HIS A 130 -7.87 2.12 -6.39
CA HIS A 130 -7.25 0.94 -5.77
C HIS A 130 -7.00 -0.17 -6.79
N ARG A 131 -7.95 -0.38 -7.72
CA ARG A 131 -7.78 -1.31 -8.84
C ARG A 131 -6.68 -0.86 -9.79
N ALA A 132 -6.62 0.45 -10.08
CA ALA A 132 -5.55 1.04 -10.88
C ALA A 132 -4.18 0.90 -10.20
N ALA A 133 -4.09 1.15 -8.89
CA ALA A 133 -2.86 0.96 -8.13
C ALA A 133 -2.37 -0.50 -8.18
N ASN A 134 -3.28 -1.48 -8.06
CA ASN A 134 -2.95 -2.89 -8.28
C ASN A 134 -2.36 -3.12 -9.67
N LEU A 135 -3.05 -2.64 -10.72
CA LEU A 135 -2.60 -2.79 -12.11
C LEU A 135 -1.22 -2.18 -12.34
N PHE A 136 -0.99 -0.97 -11.84
CA PHE A 136 0.30 -0.29 -12.03
C PHE A 136 1.43 -0.90 -11.20
N ALA A 137 1.14 -1.39 -9.98
CA ALA A 137 2.11 -2.12 -9.18
C ALA A 137 2.51 -3.44 -9.86
N LEU A 138 1.55 -4.21 -10.39
CA LEU A 138 1.80 -5.43 -11.15
C LEU A 138 2.63 -5.16 -12.41
N ARG A 139 2.27 -4.13 -13.20
CA ARG A 139 3.04 -3.73 -14.39
C ARG A 139 4.45 -3.28 -14.02
N GLY A 140 4.58 -2.46 -12.96
CA GLY A 140 5.86 -2.01 -12.43
C GLY A 140 6.75 -3.17 -11.99
N PHE A 141 6.19 -4.13 -11.26
CA PHE A 141 6.86 -5.34 -10.81
C PHE A 141 7.49 -6.13 -11.97
N HIS A 142 6.76 -6.29 -13.08
CA HIS A 142 7.30 -6.98 -14.26
C HIS A 142 8.27 -6.11 -15.05
N ARG A 143 7.94 -4.84 -15.27
CA ARG A 143 8.72 -3.95 -16.14
C ARG A 143 10.02 -3.49 -15.51
N ALA A 144 10.10 -3.39 -14.17
CA ALA A 144 11.33 -3.02 -13.49
C ALA A 144 12.48 -4.02 -13.73
N ALA A 145 12.17 -5.29 -13.98
CA ALA A 145 13.14 -6.34 -14.25
C ALA A 145 13.74 -6.27 -15.68
N SER A 146 13.07 -5.59 -16.62
CA SER A 146 13.52 -5.54 -18.02
C SER A 146 14.44 -4.34 -18.27
N ALA A 147 15.60 -4.57 -18.84
CA ALA A 147 16.54 -3.52 -19.26
C ALA A 147 15.99 -2.65 -20.41
N GLU A 148 15.10 -3.21 -21.22
CA GLU A 148 14.50 -2.53 -22.37
C GLU A 148 13.31 -1.63 -21.98
N ALA A 149 12.68 -1.94 -20.83
CA ALA A 149 11.55 -1.15 -20.36
C ALA A 149 12.04 0.04 -19.53
N PHE A 150 11.71 1.24 -19.95
CA PHE A 150 12.05 2.48 -19.25
C PHE A 150 13.56 2.59 -18.94
N PRO A 151 14.46 2.51 -19.95
CA PRO A 151 15.91 2.53 -19.72
C PRO A 151 16.38 3.82 -19.04
N GLU A 152 15.64 4.93 -19.22
CA GLU A 152 15.89 6.21 -18.57
C GLU A 152 15.59 6.23 -17.08
N ARG A 153 14.92 5.21 -16.55
CA ARG A 153 14.53 5.09 -15.13
C ARG A 153 15.50 4.27 -14.29
N GLY A 154 16.75 4.13 -14.71
CA GLY A 154 17.80 3.47 -13.95
C GLY A 154 17.97 1.98 -14.27
N ALA A 155 18.89 1.33 -13.56
CA ALA A 155 19.26 -0.07 -13.81
C ALA A 155 18.11 -1.03 -13.47
N PRO A 156 17.92 -2.11 -14.24
CA PRO A 156 16.90 -3.10 -13.97
C PRO A 156 17.00 -3.69 -12.57
N HIS A 157 15.85 -3.98 -11.96
CA HIS A 157 15.76 -4.70 -10.70
C HIS A 157 14.59 -5.69 -10.73
N GLU A 158 14.86 -6.93 -10.36
CA GLU A 158 13.88 -7.99 -10.28
C GLU A 158 13.47 -8.24 -8.83
N ALA A 159 12.29 -7.76 -8.43
CA ALA A 159 11.66 -8.14 -7.18
C ALA A 159 11.20 -9.61 -7.23
N ARG A 160 11.35 -10.32 -6.12
CA ARG A 160 11.14 -11.78 -6.07
C ARG A 160 9.68 -12.16 -5.86
N ARG A 161 8.94 -11.38 -5.06
CA ARG A 161 7.55 -11.69 -4.69
C ARG A 161 6.63 -10.49 -4.84
N LEU A 162 5.40 -10.79 -5.24
CA LEU A 162 4.30 -9.82 -5.23
C LEU A 162 3.19 -10.35 -4.35
N PHE A 163 2.77 -9.53 -3.41
CA PHE A 163 1.64 -9.80 -2.53
C PHE A 163 0.50 -8.82 -2.77
N PHE A 164 -0.70 -9.31 -2.63
CA PHE A 164 -1.93 -8.50 -2.60
C PHE A 164 -2.50 -8.47 -1.19
N ASN A 165 -3.05 -7.33 -0.76
CA ASN A 165 -3.91 -7.31 0.40
C ASN A 165 -5.07 -8.30 0.19
N ALA A 166 -5.43 -9.01 1.24
CA ALA A 166 -6.50 -9.99 1.21
C ALA A 166 -7.36 -9.92 2.48
N SER A 167 -8.48 -10.59 2.48
CA SER A 167 -9.30 -10.78 3.68
C SER A 167 -9.88 -12.19 3.72
N PRO A 168 -9.94 -12.85 4.88
CA PRO A 168 -10.63 -14.11 5.05
C PRO A 168 -12.15 -13.93 5.18
N PHE A 169 -12.65 -12.70 5.26
CA PHE A 169 -14.06 -12.40 5.49
C PHE A 169 -14.76 -12.11 4.16
N ALA A 170 -15.64 -13.00 3.74
CA ALA A 170 -16.41 -12.83 2.49
C ALA A 170 -17.23 -11.54 2.45
N ALA A 171 -17.65 -11.03 3.63
CA ALA A 171 -18.37 -9.76 3.73
C ALA A 171 -17.50 -8.53 3.40
N ASP A 172 -16.16 -8.66 3.48
CA ASP A 172 -15.25 -7.57 3.14
C ASP A 172 -15.07 -7.42 1.62
N PHE A 173 -15.30 -8.53 0.88
CA PHE A 173 -15.03 -8.61 -0.56
C PHE A 173 -16.07 -9.50 -1.26
N PRO A 174 -17.24 -8.96 -1.62
CA PRO A 174 -18.36 -9.78 -2.06
C PRO A 174 -18.17 -10.45 -3.43
N ILE A 175 -17.24 -10.02 -4.27
CA ILE A 175 -17.20 -10.45 -5.66
C ILE A 175 -15.92 -11.18 -6.08
N LEU A 176 -14.74 -10.76 -5.64
CA LEU A 176 -13.44 -11.24 -6.13
C LEU A 176 -12.39 -11.42 -5.03
N ALA A 177 -12.81 -11.69 -3.80
CA ALA A 177 -11.89 -11.80 -2.67
C ALA A 177 -10.78 -12.82 -2.94
N MET A 178 -9.54 -12.35 -2.88
CA MET A 178 -8.38 -13.23 -2.90
C MET A 178 -8.30 -13.97 -1.57
N THR A 179 -8.26 -15.31 -1.62
CA THR A 179 -8.07 -16.12 -0.42
C THR A 179 -6.70 -15.82 0.20
N PRO A 180 -6.61 -15.45 1.47
CA PRO A 180 -5.33 -15.21 2.11
C PRO A 180 -4.43 -16.44 2.08
N THR A 181 -3.19 -16.26 1.69
CA THR A 181 -2.13 -17.26 1.83
C THR A 181 -1.27 -17.01 3.07
N HIS A 182 -1.29 -15.77 3.59
CA HIS A 182 -0.51 -15.33 4.73
C HIS A 182 -1.38 -14.51 5.69
N ALA A 183 -1.21 -14.78 6.98
CA ALA A 183 -1.83 -14.02 8.07
C ALA A 183 -0.70 -13.54 8.99
N ILE A 184 -0.48 -12.24 9.04
CA ILE A 184 0.59 -11.63 9.82
C ILE A 184 0.02 -11.16 11.15
N ASP A 185 0.53 -11.69 12.25
CA ASP A 185 0.19 -11.24 13.59
C ASP A 185 0.79 -9.85 13.83
N ILE A 186 -0.10 -8.89 14.08
CA ILE A 186 0.23 -7.49 14.34
C ILE A 186 -0.34 -7.00 15.69
N ALA A 187 -0.77 -7.90 16.58
CA ALA A 187 -1.41 -7.54 17.84
C ALA A 187 -0.56 -6.57 18.67
N LYS A 188 0.76 -6.77 18.71
CA LYS A 188 1.72 -5.86 19.37
C LYS A 188 1.70 -4.45 18.80
N TYR A 189 1.28 -4.29 17.55
CA TYR A 189 1.36 -3.03 16.79
C TYR A 189 0.03 -2.29 16.67
N GLU A 190 -1.09 -2.88 17.12
CA GLU A 190 -2.42 -2.27 16.96
C GLU A 190 -2.50 -0.85 17.53
N GLY A 191 -1.94 -0.60 18.70
CA GLY A 191 -1.94 0.72 19.30
C GLY A 191 -1.17 1.76 18.46
N ARG A 192 -0.05 1.37 17.85
CA ARG A 192 0.71 2.25 16.93
C ARG A 192 -0.04 2.43 15.61
N LYS A 193 -0.65 1.36 15.08
CA LYS A 193 -1.48 1.41 13.86
C LYS A 193 -2.66 2.36 14.03
N LYS A 194 -3.34 2.34 15.18
CA LYS A 194 -4.42 3.29 15.52
C LYS A 194 -3.90 4.72 15.50
N ARG A 195 -2.76 5.01 16.13
CA ARG A 195 -2.16 6.35 16.12
C ARG A 195 -1.76 6.81 14.72
N ALA A 196 -1.27 5.91 13.86
CA ALA A 196 -0.95 6.24 12.48
C ALA A 196 -2.22 6.66 11.72
N PHE A 197 -3.30 5.89 11.83
CA PHE A 197 -4.59 6.26 11.22
C PHE A 197 -5.13 7.59 11.76
N GLU A 198 -5.01 7.84 13.06
CA GLU A 198 -5.47 9.09 13.70
C GLU A 198 -4.73 10.35 13.23
N CYS A 199 -3.58 10.20 12.53
CA CYS A 199 -2.96 11.32 11.83
C CYS A 199 -3.80 11.82 10.66
N HIS A 200 -4.59 10.96 10.03
CA HIS A 200 -5.45 11.27 8.88
C HIS A 200 -6.76 11.94 9.32
N LYS A 201 -6.66 13.12 9.91
CA LYS A 201 -7.80 13.87 10.47
C LYS A 201 -8.82 14.25 9.42
N THR A 202 -8.37 14.56 8.21
CA THR A 202 -9.27 14.85 7.08
C THR A 202 -10.16 13.65 6.74
N GLN A 203 -9.71 12.41 7.05
CA GLN A 203 -10.40 11.15 6.78
C GLN A 203 -11.02 10.53 8.04
N ALA A 204 -11.18 11.29 9.12
CA ALA A 204 -11.73 10.79 10.39
C ALA A 204 -13.17 10.25 10.29
N LYS A 205 -13.89 10.50 9.19
CA LYS A 205 -15.18 9.87 8.84
C LYS A 205 -15.09 8.33 8.81
N ASP A 206 -13.92 7.80 8.44
CA ASP A 206 -13.70 6.37 8.27
C ASP A 206 -13.18 5.68 9.56
N ARG A 207 -13.07 6.42 10.67
CA ARG A 207 -12.53 5.93 11.94
C ARG A 207 -13.28 4.73 12.50
N ASP A 208 -14.60 4.79 12.51
CA ASP A 208 -15.41 3.70 13.07
C ASP A 208 -15.26 2.43 12.23
N ARG A 209 -15.26 2.58 10.89
CA ARG A 209 -15.00 1.48 9.95
C ARG A 209 -13.60 0.89 10.19
N PHE A 210 -12.59 1.72 10.38
CA PHE A 210 -11.23 1.29 10.67
C PHE A 210 -11.15 0.45 11.96
N TYR A 211 -11.78 0.91 13.05
CA TYR A 211 -11.79 0.18 14.33
C TYR A 211 -12.55 -1.15 14.24
N GLN A 212 -13.71 -1.16 13.58
CA GLN A 212 -14.47 -2.39 13.33
C GLN A 212 -13.65 -3.41 12.52
N LEU A 213 -12.89 -2.92 11.53
CA LEU A 213 -12.01 -3.78 10.74
C LEU A 213 -10.89 -4.39 11.59
N LEU A 214 -10.26 -3.60 12.46
CA LEU A 214 -9.23 -4.10 13.39
C LEU A 214 -9.78 -5.16 14.33
N GLU A 215 -10.92 -4.91 14.95
CA GLU A 215 -11.58 -5.85 15.85
C GLU A 215 -11.92 -7.17 15.12
N ARG A 216 -12.54 -7.09 13.95
CA ARG A 216 -12.89 -8.26 13.14
C ARG A 216 -11.68 -9.09 12.74
N ARG A 217 -10.55 -8.44 12.44
CA ARG A 217 -9.32 -9.10 12.02
C ARG A 217 -8.51 -9.68 13.18
N GLY A 218 -8.85 -9.37 14.42
CA GLY A 218 -8.24 -9.96 15.61
C GLY A 218 -6.72 -9.84 15.65
N GLY A 219 -6.19 -8.63 15.45
CA GLY A 219 -4.76 -8.39 15.50
C GLY A 219 -3.98 -8.97 14.32
N ARG A 220 -4.59 -9.11 13.15
CA ARG A 220 -3.93 -9.67 11.95
C ARG A 220 -4.11 -8.80 10.71
N GLU A 221 -3.11 -8.86 9.84
CA GLU A 221 -3.17 -8.37 8.47
C GLU A 221 -3.00 -9.56 7.52
N PHE A 222 -3.75 -9.57 6.42
CA PHE A 222 -3.85 -10.71 5.54
C PHE A 222 -3.37 -10.37 4.13
N PHE A 223 -2.62 -11.31 3.53
CA PHE A 223 -2.04 -11.15 2.21
C PHE A 223 -2.24 -12.42 1.37
N HIS A 224 -2.35 -12.22 0.07
CA HIS A 224 -2.31 -13.27 -0.93
C HIS A 224 -1.00 -13.20 -1.69
N LEU A 225 -0.24 -14.30 -1.72
CA LEU A 225 0.95 -14.41 -2.56
C LEU A 225 0.53 -14.58 -4.01
N ALA A 226 0.64 -13.50 -4.78
CA ALA A 226 0.23 -13.47 -6.18
C ALA A 226 1.31 -14.01 -7.13
N ILE A 227 2.58 -13.65 -6.87
CA ILE A 227 3.73 -14.10 -7.66
C ILE A 227 4.87 -14.46 -6.73
N ASP A 228 5.47 -15.62 -6.93
CA ASP A 228 6.73 -16.04 -6.30
C ASP A 228 7.72 -16.51 -7.37
N ARG A 229 8.77 -15.74 -7.61
CA ARG A 229 9.90 -16.09 -8.48
C ARG A 229 10.99 -16.85 -7.73
N ALA A 230 10.89 -16.92 -6.40
CA ALA A 230 11.77 -17.72 -5.59
C ALA A 230 11.23 -19.14 -5.52
N ALA A 231 12.03 -20.13 -5.96
CA ALA A 231 11.68 -21.54 -5.74
C ALA A 231 11.63 -21.82 -4.23
N GLY A 232 10.44 -21.99 -3.68
CA GLY A 232 10.22 -22.28 -2.26
C GLY A 232 8.81 -22.82 -2.00
N PRO A 233 8.59 -23.56 -0.90
CA PRO A 233 7.28 -24.11 -0.58
C PRO A 233 6.27 -23.00 -0.28
N ALA A 234 5.06 -23.16 -0.77
CA ALA A 234 3.91 -22.31 -0.42
C ALA A 234 3.56 -22.47 1.08
N GLY A 235 3.02 -21.42 1.68
CA GLY A 235 2.40 -21.50 3.01
C GLY A 235 3.29 -21.11 4.20
N SER A 236 3.88 -19.94 4.16
CA SER A 236 4.59 -19.36 5.31
C SER A 236 3.73 -18.35 6.08
N ALA A 237 3.86 -18.31 7.39
CA ALA A 237 3.28 -17.27 8.25
C ALA A 237 4.06 -15.93 8.20
N SER A 238 5.07 -15.84 7.35
CA SER A 238 5.89 -14.64 7.14
C SER A 238 5.93 -14.30 5.66
N LEU A 239 5.88 -13.01 5.32
CA LEU A 239 6.08 -12.53 3.94
C LEU A 239 7.48 -12.88 3.39
N LEU A 240 8.41 -13.24 4.26
CA LEU A 240 9.81 -13.48 3.92
C LEU A 240 10.17 -14.96 3.74
N ARG A 241 9.23 -15.87 3.98
CA ARG A 241 9.44 -17.31 3.86
C ARG A 241 8.62 -17.92 2.75
#